data_7d1260cdcc3d52ea2870142320aa77d8
#
_entry.id   7d1260cdcc3d52ea2870142320aa77d8
#
_cell.length_a   1.000
_cell.length_b   1.000
_cell.length_c   1.000
_cell.angle_alpha   90.00
_cell.angle_beta   90.00
_cell.angle_gamma   90.00
#
_symmetry.space_group_name_H-M   'P 1'
#
loop_
_entity.id
_entity.type
_entity.pdbx_description
1 polymer ?
#
loop_
_entity_poly.entity_id
_entity_poly.type
_entity_poly.pdbx_seq_one_letter_code
_entity_poly.pdbx_strand_id
1 'polypeptide(L)'
;MRIHRRISVLFSAVLMGSLVSIASPTAAQAIDLPVAESNLFILDVSGSTDSVQLWKNLKSSVTAKLSQPFGNPISKSISKKLPVDVSITSVSQNSQNSPIFTIVSKTDAKQLWGAVEMVFPKSTDSRLERITNELFGENGAWSVQARIFTRSKIIAPTSADCRKSTINSINKGQFLRNTDEQNKLNLASAICTKIISIAKNLKLADDYFSKPVCDKRAICSDIAGAIYRSTNLAADLAGQAKDKVNGKEVKSKLCIAIASDMLNESPGMSASSNLNSKKIAMTAATLSDAKNAGIAAAKAVGIAFSPEVSTRAVMVGIGSGPNPLALERNSFLLSYWEGFWTASGVKQTDQAQSLNQACS
;
A
#
# COMPACT_ATOMS: atom_id res chain seq x y z
N MET A 1 20.19 -48.60 52.04
CA MET A 1 21.46 -49.18 52.55
C MET A 1 22.59 -48.59 51.75
N ARG A 2 23.50 -47.88 52.43
CA ARG A 2 24.87 -47.40 52.05
C ARG A 2 24.96 -46.50 50.79
N ILE A 3 25.21 -45.14 50.91
CA ILE A 3 26.39 -44.36 51.40
C ILE A 3 27.66 -44.67 50.56
N HIS A 4 28.14 -43.65 49.84
CA HIS A 4 29.49 -43.06 49.88
C HIS A 4 29.62 -42.08 48.70
N ARG A 5 29.77 -40.75 48.94
CA ARG A 5 30.92 -39.93 49.41
C ARG A 5 31.95 -39.64 48.31
N ARG A 6 31.99 -38.33 47.98
CA ARG A 6 33.14 -37.45 47.80
C ARG A 6 34.09 -37.76 46.62
N ILE A 7 34.39 -36.78 45.84
CA ILE A 7 35.58 -35.89 46.00
C ILE A 7 35.48 -34.68 45.06
N SER A 8 35.75 -33.51 45.69
CA SER A 8 35.98 -32.20 45.04
C SER A 8 37.36 -32.18 44.38
N VAL A 9 37.48 -31.58 43.20
CA VAL A 9 38.75 -31.00 42.74
C VAL A 9 38.44 -29.61 42.16
N LEU A 10 38.91 -28.61 42.87
CA LEU A 10 39.08 -27.24 42.43
C LEU A 10 40.12 -27.20 41.32
N PHE A 11 39.79 -26.59 40.19
CA PHE A 11 40.77 -25.98 39.31
C PHE A 11 40.32 -24.56 38.99
N SER A 12 40.94 -23.61 39.70
CA SER A 12 40.92 -22.19 39.37
C SER A 12 41.83 -21.98 38.17
N ALA A 13 41.23 -21.63 37.02
CA ALA A 13 41.97 -21.05 35.93
C ALA A 13 41.40 -19.64 35.70
N VAL A 14 42.14 -18.65 36.19
CA VAL A 14 41.95 -17.24 35.89
C VAL A 14 42.34 -17.04 34.42
N LEU A 15 41.37 -16.91 33.55
CA LEU A 15 41.56 -16.39 32.19
C LEU A 15 41.00 -14.96 32.19
N MET A 16 41.94 -13.99 32.31
CA MET A 16 41.65 -12.61 31.93
C MET A 16 41.38 -12.57 30.41
N GLY A 17 40.16 -12.74 30.05
CA GLY A 17 39.66 -12.46 28.70
C GLY A 17 39.18 -11.02 28.64
N SER A 18 39.96 -10.19 27.96
CA SER A 18 39.59 -8.84 27.56
C SER A 18 38.19 -8.86 26.90
N LEU A 19 37.18 -8.38 27.64
CA LEU A 19 35.89 -8.07 27.07
C LEU A 19 36.07 -6.88 26.11
N VAL A 20 36.33 -7.19 24.84
CA VAL A 20 36.08 -6.26 23.74
C VAL A 20 34.56 -6.11 23.70
N SER A 21 34.05 -5.06 24.33
CA SER A 21 32.69 -4.62 24.14
C SER A 21 32.53 -4.25 22.67
N ILE A 22 32.07 -5.21 21.88
CA ILE A 22 31.52 -4.91 20.57
C ILE A 22 30.29 -4.04 20.88
N ALA A 23 30.47 -2.73 20.81
CA ALA A 23 29.36 -1.80 20.79
C ALA A 23 28.49 -2.22 19.60
N SER A 24 27.38 -2.91 19.89
CA SER A 24 26.34 -3.12 18.91
C SER A 24 26.02 -1.75 18.32
N PRO A 25 26.05 -1.57 16.99
CA PRO A 25 25.63 -0.30 16.41
C PRO A 25 24.23 -0.03 16.96
N THR A 26 24.09 1.04 17.74
CA THR A 26 22.80 1.56 18.14
C THR A 26 21.97 1.65 16.88
N ALA A 27 20.96 0.78 16.77
CA ALA A 27 20.02 0.84 15.66
C ALA A 27 19.53 2.29 15.62
N ALA A 28 19.86 2.99 14.53
CA ALA A 28 19.37 4.33 14.33
C ALA A 28 17.85 4.27 14.57
N GLN A 29 17.36 4.99 15.58
CA GLN A 29 15.94 5.00 15.89
C GLN A 29 15.23 5.47 14.60
N ALA A 30 14.57 4.54 13.93
CA ALA A 30 13.83 4.85 12.73
C ALA A 30 12.81 5.93 13.10
N ILE A 31 12.99 7.13 12.55
CA ILE A 31 12.07 8.24 12.77
C ILE A 31 10.68 7.75 12.38
N ASP A 32 9.76 7.78 13.33
CA ASP A 32 8.40 7.30 13.13
C ASP A 32 7.59 8.38 12.38
N LEU A 33 7.79 8.43 11.07
CA LEU A 33 7.07 9.38 10.22
C LEU A 33 5.68 8.83 9.92
N PRO A 34 4.63 9.66 10.00
CA PRO A 34 3.29 9.25 9.59
C PRO A 34 3.27 8.91 8.10
N VAL A 35 2.35 8.02 7.70
CA VAL A 35 2.15 7.70 6.28
C VAL A 35 1.53 8.91 5.59
N ALA A 36 2.20 9.44 4.55
CA ALA A 36 1.67 10.55 3.77
C ALA A 36 0.41 10.14 3.02
N GLU A 37 0.47 8.97 2.42
CA GLU A 37 -0.56 8.46 1.54
C GLU A 37 -0.52 6.94 1.54
N SER A 38 -1.67 6.33 1.72
CA SER A 38 -1.88 4.90 1.49
C SER A 38 -2.87 4.76 0.34
N ASN A 39 -2.51 3.95 -0.66
CA ASN A 39 -3.33 3.68 -1.83
C ASN A 39 -3.76 2.22 -1.79
N LEU A 40 -5.03 1.97 -1.62
CA LEU A 40 -5.63 0.65 -1.71
C LEU A 40 -6.41 0.53 -3.01
N PHE A 41 -5.96 -0.36 -3.88
CA PHE A 41 -6.66 -0.71 -5.11
C PHE A 41 -7.46 -1.99 -4.89
N ILE A 42 -8.75 -1.93 -5.13
CA ILE A 42 -9.68 -3.05 -5.05
C ILE A 42 -10.12 -3.39 -6.46
N LEU A 43 -9.78 -4.58 -6.95
CA LEU A 43 -10.15 -5.05 -8.27
C LEU A 43 -11.31 -6.02 -8.18
N ASP A 44 -12.36 -5.76 -8.93
CA ASP A 44 -13.44 -6.70 -9.10
C ASP A 44 -13.01 -7.80 -10.07
N VAL A 45 -12.95 -9.02 -9.56
CA VAL A 45 -12.60 -10.22 -10.32
C VAL A 45 -13.81 -11.11 -10.54
N SER A 46 -15.02 -10.55 -10.38
CA SER A 46 -16.27 -11.22 -10.69
C SER A 46 -16.41 -11.46 -12.21
N GLY A 47 -17.30 -12.34 -12.59
CA GLY A 47 -17.54 -12.67 -14.00
C GLY A 47 -18.15 -11.51 -14.83
N SER A 48 -18.59 -10.42 -14.18
CA SER A 48 -19.13 -9.21 -14.82
C SER A 48 -18.04 -8.22 -15.25
N THR A 49 -16.78 -8.42 -14.85
CA THR A 49 -15.67 -7.52 -15.15
C THR A 49 -14.52 -8.27 -15.85
N ASP A 50 -13.81 -7.60 -16.75
CA ASP A 50 -12.55 -8.11 -17.31
C ASP A 50 -11.40 -7.86 -16.32
N SER A 51 -11.26 -8.75 -15.35
CA SER A 51 -10.25 -8.65 -14.31
C SER A 51 -8.82 -8.59 -14.86
N VAL A 52 -8.56 -9.25 -15.99
CA VAL A 52 -7.25 -9.27 -16.63
C VAL A 52 -6.93 -7.89 -17.21
N GLN A 53 -7.91 -7.24 -17.84
CA GLN A 53 -7.72 -5.89 -18.38
C GLN A 53 -7.63 -4.86 -17.26
N LEU A 54 -8.45 -4.99 -16.21
CA LEU A 54 -8.35 -4.13 -15.02
C LEU A 54 -6.95 -4.23 -14.39
N TRP A 55 -6.43 -5.44 -14.26
CA TRP A 55 -5.08 -5.65 -13.75
C TRP A 55 -4.01 -5.02 -14.65
N LYS A 56 -4.10 -5.19 -15.97
CA LYS A 56 -3.18 -4.54 -16.92
C LYS A 56 -3.19 -3.02 -16.78
N ASN A 57 -4.36 -2.43 -16.63
CA ASN A 57 -4.51 -0.99 -16.45
C ASN A 57 -3.92 -0.54 -15.09
N LEU A 58 -4.17 -1.31 -14.03
CA LEU A 58 -3.64 -0.99 -12.71
C LEU A 58 -2.11 -1.07 -12.63
N LYS A 59 -1.49 -2.01 -13.35
CA LYS A 59 -0.02 -2.14 -13.34
C LYS A 59 0.69 -0.82 -13.64
N SER A 60 0.19 -0.03 -14.58
CA SER A 60 0.78 1.27 -14.93
C SER A 60 0.67 2.27 -13.77
N SER A 61 -0.48 2.30 -13.09
CA SER A 61 -0.71 3.18 -11.93
C SER A 61 0.16 2.79 -10.74
N VAL A 62 0.20 1.51 -10.41
CA VAL A 62 1.07 0.97 -9.36
C VAL A 62 2.52 1.33 -9.65
N THR A 63 2.94 1.21 -10.91
CA THR A 63 4.28 1.57 -11.34
C THR A 63 4.63 3.03 -11.10
N ALA A 64 3.73 3.93 -11.46
CA ALA A 64 3.92 5.35 -11.23
C ALA A 64 4.10 5.65 -9.73
N LYS A 65 3.30 5.01 -8.87
CA LYS A 65 3.43 5.12 -7.41
C LYS A 65 4.73 4.47 -6.88
N LEU A 66 5.18 3.36 -7.47
CA LEU A 66 6.44 2.70 -7.09
C LEU A 66 7.67 3.56 -7.37
N SER A 67 7.62 4.42 -8.38
CA SER A 67 8.75 5.31 -8.70
C SER A 67 8.97 6.41 -7.65
N GLN A 68 8.00 6.62 -6.75
CA GLN A 68 8.04 7.64 -5.70
C GLN A 68 7.77 7.01 -4.32
N PRO A 69 8.76 6.37 -3.68
CA PRO A 69 8.56 5.71 -2.38
C PRO A 69 8.26 6.70 -1.24
N PHE A 70 8.47 7.98 -1.49
CA PHE A 70 8.16 9.07 -0.57
C PHE A 70 7.18 10.03 -1.22
N GLY A 71 6.08 10.31 -0.53
CA GLY A 71 5.09 11.28 -0.96
C GLY A 71 5.62 12.72 -0.98
N ASN A 72 4.76 13.64 -1.38
CA ASN A 72 5.11 15.07 -1.40
C ASN A 72 5.56 15.53 -0.01
N PRO A 73 6.64 16.29 0.08
CA PRO A 73 7.12 16.80 1.35
C PRO A 73 6.09 17.76 1.96
N ILE A 74 5.77 17.57 3.24
CA ILE A 74 4.95 18.51 4.01
C ILE A 74 5.75 19.77 4.34
N SER A 75 7.06 19.67 4.26
CA SER A 75 7.99 20.81 4.38
C SER A 75 9.09 20.67 3.34
N LYS A 76 9.82 21.76 3.09
CA LYS A 76 11.02 21.76 2.23
C LYS A 76 12.14 20.86 2.80
N SER A 77 12.03 20.47 4.08
CA SER A 77 13.00 19.58 4.72
C SER A 77 12.74 18.14 4.33
N ILE A 78 13.74 17.50 3.81
CA ILE A 78 13.67 16.13 3.28
C ILE A 78 13.57 15.09 4.39
N SER A 79 14.07 15.38 5.58
CA SER A 79 13.90 14.55 6.78
C SER A 79 12.43 14.38 7.19
N LYS A 80 11.54 15.12 6.54
CA LYS A 80 10.09 15.12 6.78
C LYS A 80 9.28 14.62 5.58
N LYS A 81 9.91 13.97 4.62
CA LYS A 81 9.18 13.26 3.56
C LYS A 81 8.46 12.07 4.18
N LEU A 82 7.22 11.93 3.80
CA LEU A 82 6.35 10.88 4.34
C LEU A 82 6.39 9.64 3.45
N PRO A 83 6.38 8.43 4.03
CA PRO A 83 6.30 7.20 3.26
C PRO A 83 4.94 7.05 2.55
N VAL A 84 4.94 6.31 1.46
CA VAL A 84 3.75 5.96 0.68
C VAL A 84 3.54 4.45 0.77
N ASP A 85 2.29 4.03 1.01
CA ASP A 85 1.89 2.63 0.93
C ASP A 85 1.10 2.38 -0.35
N VAL A 86 1.31 1.20 -0.95
CA VAL A 86 0.53 0.71 -2.08
C VAL A 86 0.11 -0.73 -1.83
N SER A 87 -1.18 -0.97 -1.74
CA SER A 87 -1.76 -2.30 -1.53
C SER A 87 -2.84 -2.60 -2.56
N ILE A 88 -3.01 -3.87 -2.89
CA ILE A 88 -3.98 -4.35 -3.87
C ILE A 88 -4.74 -5.52 -3.24
N THR A 89 -6.04 -5.54 -3.44
CA THR A 89 -6.91 -6.68 -3.08
C THR A 89 -7.99 -6.89 -4.13
N SER A 90 -8.80 -7.91 -3.95
CA SER A 90 -9.88 -8.24 -4.89
C SER A 90 -11.25 -8.20 -4.23
N VAL A 91 -12.26 -7.88 -5.05
CA VAL A 91 -13.64 -8.28 -4.77
C VAL A 91 -13.79 -9.75 -5.19
N SER A 92 -14.33 -10.57 -4.31
CA SER A 92 -14.55 -12.01 -4.52
C SER A 92 -15.89 -12.44 -3.92
N GLN A 93 -16.16 -13.72 -3.82
CA GLN A 93 -17.35 -14.25 -3.13
C GLN A 93 -17.37 -13.91 -1.64
N ASN A 94 -16.20 -13.88 -1.01
CA ASN A 94 -15.99 -13.46 0.36
C ASN A 94 -14.75 -12.57 0.44
N SER A 95 -14.96 -11.31 0.18
CA SER A 95 -13.88 -10.33 0.06
C SER A 95 -13.15 -10.05 1.37
N GLN A 96 -13.78 -10.36 2.51
CA GLN A 96 -13.11 -10.25 3.81
C GLN A 96 -11.88 -11.16 3.91
N ASN A 97 -11.87 -12.27 3.19
CA ASN A 97 -10.78 -13.25 3.17
C ASN A 97 -9.89 -13.14 1.93
N SER A 98 -10.16 -12.18 1.02
CA SER A 98 -9.31 -11.98 -0.15
C SER A 98 -7.89 -11.58 0.25
N PRO A 99 -6.84 -12.05 -0.45
CA PRO A 99 -5.48 -11.67 -0.13
C PRO A 99 -5.26 -10.17 -0.33
N ILE A 100 -4.47 -9.54 0.55
CA ILE A 100 -3.95 -8.19 0.35
C ILE A 100 -2.49 -8.32 -0.08
N PHE A 101 -2.18 -7.80 -1.26
CA PHE A 101 -0.82 -7.70 -1.77
C PHE A 101 -0.28 -6.31 -1.44
N THR A 102 0.54 -6.21 -0.40
CA THR A 102 1.26 -4.97 -0.10
C THR A 102 2.48 -4.88 -1.00
N ILE A 103 2.42 -4.00 -1.98
CA ILE A 103 3.47 -3.83 -2.98
C ILE A 103 4.59 -2.96 -2.43
N VAL A 104 4.25 -1.81 -1.84
CA VAL A 104 5.16 -0.94 -1.10
C VAL A 104 4.59 -0.69 0.27
N SER A 105 5.41 -0.83 1.31
CA SER A 105 5.02 -0.50 2.67
C SER A 105 5.78 0.71 3.20
N LYS A 106 5.21 1.39 4.19
CA LYS A 106 5.91 2.42 4.96
C LYS A 106 7.22 1.94 5.57
N THR A 107 7.27 0.66 5.96
CA THR A 107 8.49 0.04 6.52
C THR A 107 9.60 0.02 5.49
N ASP A 108 9.28 -0.21 4.22
CA ASP A 108 10.28 -0.15 3.13
C ASP A 108 10.85 1.26 2.99
N ALA A 109 10.00 2.27 2.99
CA ALA A 109 10.43 3.67 2.92
C ALA A 109 11.29 4.08 4.14
N LYS A 110 10.89 3.68 5.37
CA LYS A 110 11.68 3.93 6.58
C LYS A 110 13.06 3.28 6.52
N GLN A 111 13.16 2.05 6.05
CA GLN A 111 14.45 1.34 5.93
C GLN A 111 15.34 1.96 4.86
N LEU A 112 14.78 2.41 3.75
CA LEU A 112 15.52 3.17 2.73
C LEU A 112 16.05 4.49 3.29
N TRP A 113 15.21 5.20 4.04
CA TRP A 113 15.63 6.44 4.69
C TRP A 113 16.73 6.19 5.73
N GLY A 114 16.60 5.18 6.58
CA GLY A 114 17.63 4.80 7.56
C GLY A 114 18.99 4.49 6.91
N ALA A 115 18.99 3.87 5.73
CA ALA A 115 20.22 3.65 4.97
C ALA A 115 20.87 4.97 4.50
N VAL A 116 20.07 5.97 4.11
CA VAL A 116 20.57 7.30 3.75
C VAL A 116 21.16 8.02 4.97
N GLU A 117 20.48 8.01 6.11
CA GLU A 117 20.94 8.62 7.34
C GLU A 117 22.24 7.97 7.88
N MET A 118 22.37 6.65 7.74
CA MET A 118 23.58 5.92 8.12
C MET A 118 24.80 6.39 7.32
N VAL A 119 24.61 6.63 6.02
CA VAL A 119 25.69 7.07 5.12
C VAL A 119 25.96 8.58 5.27
N PHE A 120 24.96 9.36 5.60
CA PHE A 120 25.03 10.83 5.67
C PHE A 120 24.54 11.41 7.02
N PRO A 121 25.05 10.97 8.17
CA PRO A 121 24.45 11.25 9.49
C PRO A 121 24.46 12.72 9.90
N LYS A 122 25.31 13.55 9.31
CA LYS A 122 25.48 14.97 9.68
C LYS A 122 25.19 15.90 8.48
N SER A 123 24.44 15.45 7.53
CA SER A 123 24.16 16.28 6.35
C SER A 123 23.12 17.35 6.66
N THR A 124 23.33 18.53 6.09
CA THR A 124 22.33 19.61 6.13
C THR A 124 21.10 19.22 5.29
N ASP A 125 19.94 19.81 5.61
CA ASP A 125 18.69 19.55 4.89
C ASP A 125 18.84 19.73 3.38
N SER A 126 19.55 20.78 2.93
CA SER A 126 19.77 21.04 1.50
C SER A 126 20.63 19.96 0.83
N ARG A 127 21.61 19.41 1.54
CA ARG A 127 22.44 18.31 1.03
C ARG A 127 21.64 17.02 0.96
N LEU A 128 20.86 16.71 2.01
CA LEU A 128 19.97 15.55 2.03
C LEU A 128 18.92 15.62 0.93
N GLU A 129 18.41 16.81 0.61
CA GLU A 129 17.48 16.99 -0.51
C GLU A 129 18.10 16.61 -1.86
N ARG A 130 19.32 17.05 -2.12
CA ARG A 130 20.04 16.69 -3.35
C ARG A 130 20.33 15.19 -3.42
N ILE A 131 20.84 14.62 -2.33
CA ILE A 131 21.10 13.17 -2.22
C ILE A 131 19.83 12.36 -2.49
N THR A 132 18.71 12.76 -1.87
CA THR A 132 17.44 12.05 -2.03
C THR A 132 16.88 12.17 -3.44
N ASN A 133 17.07 13.32 -4.10
CA ASN A 133 16.66 13.47 -5.48
C ASN A 133 17.50 12.57 -6.42
N GLU A 134 18.81 12.43 -6.16
CA GLU A 134 19.66 11.50 -6.92
C GLU A 134 19.33 10.02 -6.64
N LEU A 135 18.84 9.68 -5.45
CA LEU A 135 18.44 8.31 -5.12
C LEU A 135 17.01 7.99 -5.55
N PHE A 136 16.06 8.88 -5.24
CA PHE A 136 14.61 8.61 -5.30
C PHE A 136 13.84 9.57 -6.21
N GLY A 137 14.48 10.56 -6.82
CA GLY A 137 13.87 11.44 -7.81
C GLY A 137 13.52 10.70 -9.10
N GLU A 138 12.90 11.38 -10.05
CA GLU A 138 12.38 10.80 -11.29
C GLU A 138 13.44 10.00 -12.09
N ASN A 139 14.68 10.47 -12.10
CA ASN A 139 15.82 9.79 -12.74
C ASN A 139 16.80 9.19 -11.73
N GLY A 140 16.41 9.11 -10.47
CA GLY A 140 17.22 8.54 -9.41
C GLY A 140 17.41 7.05 -9.50
N ALA A 141 18.38 6.54 -8.73
CA ALA A 141 18.75 5.14 -8.75
C ALA A 141 17.55 4.20 -8.46
N TRP A 142 16.66 4.56 -7.54
CA TRP A 142 15.43 3.85 -7.25
C TRP A 142 14.47 3.82 -8.44
N SER A 143 14.17 4.99 -9.01
CA SER A 143 13.19 5.12 -10.09
C SER A 143 13.64 4.41 -11.36
N VAL A 144 14.95 4.38 -11.63
CA VAL A 144 15.53 3.60 -12.72
C VAL A 144 15.28 2.11 -12.52
N GLN A 145 15.48 1.60 -11.30
CA GLN A 145 15.21 0.18 -10.98
C GLN A 145 13.71 -0.13 -11.00
N ALA A 146 12.88 0.72 -10.43
CA ALA A 146 11.43 0.53 -10.41
C ALA A 146 10.84 0.44 -11.84
N ARG A 147 11.35 1.23 -12.79
CA ARG A 147 10.91 1.18 -14.20
C ARG A 147 11.24 -0.14 -14.91
N ILE A 148 12.24 -0.87 -14.47
CA ILE A 148 12.60 -2.16 -15.08
C ILE A 148 11.49 -3.20 -14.90
N PHE A 149 10.77 -3.16 -13.77
CA PHE A 149 9.70 -4.13 -13.47
C PHE A 149 8.42 -3.92 -14.25
N THR A 150 8.23 -2.76 -14.78
CA THR A 150 6.95 -2.29 -15.33
C THR A 150 6.86 -2.46 -16.82
N ARG A 151 7.94 -2.91 -17.44
CA ARG A 151 7.93 -3.36 -18.83
C ARG A 151 7.35 -4.78 -18.87
N SER A 152 6.53 -5.10 -19.76
CA SER A 152 5.76 -6.30 -20.13
C SER A 152 5.87 -7.60 -19.29
N LYS A 153 6.93 -7.84 -18.53
CA LYS A 153 7.10 -8.99 -17.63
C LYS A 153 7.70 -8.54 -16.30
N ILE A 154 7.04 -8.94 -15.19
CA ILE A 154 7.56 -8.72 -13.85
C ILE A 154 8.62 -9.78 -13.59
N ILE A 155 9.88 -9.43 -13.78
CA ILE A 155 11.03 -10.29 -13.49
C ILE A 155 11.81 -9.63 -12.37
N ALA A 156 11.91 -10.29 -11.22
CA ALA A 156 12.78 -9.83 -10.15
C ALA A 156 14.25 -9.91 -10.63
N PRO A 157 15.02 -8.81 -10.54
CA PRO A 157 16.42 -8.85 -10.90
C PRO A 157 17.20 -9.72 -9.92
N THR A 158 18.34 -10.24 -10.34
CA THR A 158 19.28 -10.80 -9.39
C THR A 158 19.84 -9.69 -8.49
N SER A 159 20.26 -10.04 -7.27
CA SER A 159 20.86 -9.07 -6.37
C SER A 159 22.14 -8.44 -6.95
N ALA A 160 22.91 -9.20 -7.71
CA ALA A 160 24.13 -8.73 -8.36
C ALA A 160 23.85 -7.71 -9.46
N ASP A 161 22.92 -8.02 -10.37
CA ASP A 161 22.56 -7.13 -11.48
C ASP A 161 21.93 -5.83 -10.99
N CYS A 162 21.05 -5.94 -9.99
CA CYS A 162 20.45 -4.76 -9.37
C CYS A 162 21.51 -3.85 -8.75
N ARG A 163 22.42 -4.41 -7.92
CA ARG A 163 23.49 -3.60 -7.29
C ARG A 163 24.39 -2.95 -8.33
N LYS A 164 24.83 -3.69 -9.36
CA LYS A 164 25.64 -3.14 -10.44
C LYS A 164 24.95 -1.97 -11.13
N SER A 165 23.69 -2.13 -11.50
CA SER A 165 22.90 -1.09 -12.15
C SER A 165 22.65 0.12 -11.22
N THR A 166 22.38 -0.13 -9.93
CA THR A 166 22.18 0.93 -8.93
C THR A 166 23.45 1.74 -8.69
N ILE A 167 24.61 1.07 -8.55
CA ILE A 167 25.92 1.75 -8.42
C ILE A 167 26.22 2.59 -9.66
N ASN A 168 25.94 2.07 -10.85
CA ASN A 168 26.11 2.85 -12.09
C ASN A 168 25.24 4.11 -12.10
N SER A 169 24.02 4.03 -11.53
CA SER A 169 23.14 5.20 -11.39
C SER A 169 23.67 6.20 -10.36
N ILE A 170 24.15 5.70 -9.22
CA ILE A 170 24.79 6.51 -8.16
C ILE A 170 26.01 7.26 -8.73
N ASN A 171 26.84 6.60 -9.51
CA ASN A 171 28.05 7.18 -10.09
C ASN A 171 27.76 8.27 -11.14
N LYS A 172 26.54 8.31 -11.69
CA LYS A 172 26.08 9.40 -12.56
C LYS A 172 25.61 10.62 -11.79
N GLY A 173 25.34 10.46 -10.49
CA GLY A 173 24.90 11.56 -9.63
C GLY A 173 26.01 12.57 -9.39
N GLN A 174 25.62 13.83 -9.25
CA GLN A 174 26.57 14.93 -9.01
C GLN A 174 27.14 14.86 -7.58
N PHE A 175 26.31 14.49 -6.61
CA PHE A 175 26.65 14.47 -5.18
C PHE A 175 27.08 13.09 -4.71
N LEU A 176 26.45 12.03 -5.22
CA LEU A 176 26.68 10.67 -4.76
C LEU A 176 27.91 10.03 -5.38
N ARG A 177 28.37 10.49 -6.56
CA ARG A 177 29.57 9.94 -7.25
C ARG A 177 30.83 9.97 -6.40
N ASN A 178 30.95 10.96 -5.52
CA ASN A 178 32.11 11.18 -4.64
C ASN A 178 31.99 10.48 -3.28
N THR A 179 30.89 9.72 -3.06
CA THR A 179 30.74 8.87 -1.88
C THR A 179 31.71 7.71 -1.97
N ASP A 180 32.28 7.26 -0.84
CA ASP A 180 33.16 6.09 -0.84
C ASP A 180 32.45 4.83 -1.31
N GLU A 181 33.20 3.87 -1.84
CA GLU A 181 32.66 2.68 -2.49
C GLU A 181 31.84 1.81 -1.53
N GLN A 182 32.24 1.72 -0.25
CA GLN A 182 31.50 0.94 0.75
C GLN A 182 30.12 1.54 1.01
N ASN A 183 30.03 2.85 1.10
CA ASN A 183 28.77 3.56 1.28
C ASN A 183 27.86 3.48 0.03
N LYS A 184 28.45 3.51 -1.17
CA LYS A 184 27.69 3.23 -2.41
C LYS A 184 27.13 1.81 -2.41
N LEU A 185 27.92 0.83 -1.98
CA LEU A 185 27.49 -0.56 -1.85
C LEU A 185 26.36 -0.71 -0.82
N ASN A 186 26.44 -0.02 0.31
CA ASN A 186 25.41 -0.04 1.34
C ASN A 186 24.07 0.53 0.82
N LEU A 187 24.11 1.69 0.16
CA LEU A 187 22.93 2.30 -0.47
C LEU A 187 22.34 1.42 -1.56
N ALA A 188 23.19 0.89 -2.44
CA ALA A 188 22.76 0.00 -3.51
C ALA A 188 22.13 -1.29 -2.95
N SER A 189 22.70 -1.85 -1.90
CA SER A 189 22.17 -3.05 -1.24
C SER A 189 20.80 -2.79 -0.61
N ALA A 190 20.63 -1.66 0.09
CA ALA A 190 19.35 -1.28 0.67
C ALA A 190 18.26 -1.10 -0.41
N ILE A 191 18.56 -0.37 -1.46
CA ILE A 191 17.67 -0.17 -2.61
C ILE A 191 17.29 -1.51 -3.23
N CYS A 192 18.28 -2.35 -3.54
CA CYS A 192 18.04 -3.61 -4.24
C CYS A 192 17.26 -4.63 -3.40
N THR A 193 17.49 -4.68 -2.09
CA THR A 193 16.72 -5.54 -1.20
C THR A 193 15.23 -5.20 -1.28
N LYS A 194 14.90 -3.91 -1.27
CA LYS A 194 13.50 -3.46 -1.36
C LYS A 194 12.90 -3.66 -2.75
N ILE A 195 13.64 -3.32 -3.78
CA ILE A 195 13.23 -3.52 -5.16
C ILE A 195 12.92 -5.01 -5.45
N ILE A 196 13.76 -5.93 -5.00
CA ILE A 196 13.54 -7.37 -5.19
C ILE A 196 12.28 -7.82 -4.42
N SER A 197 12.08 -7.33 -3.20
CA SER A 197 10.88 -7.62 -2.41
C SER A 197 9.61 -7.14 -3.12
N ILE A 198 9.62 -5.90 -3.60
CA ILE A 198 8.51 -5.32 -4.37
C ILE A 198 8.22 -6.13 -5.62
N ALA A 199 9.26 -6.52 -6.38
CA ALA A 199 9.10 -7.33 -7.58
C ALA A 199 8.46 -8.70 -7.27
N LYS A 200 8.83 -9.34 -6.16
CA LYS A 200 8.22 -10.59 -5.71
C LYS A 200 6.75 -10.40 -5.36
N ASN A 201 6.41 -9.37 -4.60
CA ASN A 201 5.03 -9.08 -4.22
C ASN A 201 4.16 -8.75 -5.45
N LEU A 202 4.71 -7.95 -6.37
CA LEU A 202 4.04 -7.63 -7.62
C LEU A 202 3.85 -8.87 -8.51
N LYS A 203 4.81 -9.79 -8.51
CA LYS A 203 4.69 -11.07 -9.21
C LYS A 203 3.59 -11.94 -8.61
N LEU A 204 3.48 -12.01 -7.29
CA LEU A 204 2.39 -12.73 -6.62
C LEU A 204 1.02 -12.15 -6.99
N ALA A 205 0.89 -10.82 -7.03
CA ALA A 205 -0.32 -10.15 -7.49
C ALA A 205 -0.60 -10.45 -8.98
N ASP A 206 0.43 -10.42 -9.83
CA ASP A 206 0.31 -10.75 -11.25
C ASP A 206 -0.18 -12.18 -11.48
N ASP A 207 0.37 -13.14 -10.74
CA ASP A 207 -0.04 -14.54 -10.82
C ASP A 207 -1.49 -14.76 -10.35
N TYR A 208 -1.93 -13.98 -9.36
CA TYR A 208 -3.29 -14.02 -8.85
C TYR A 208 -4.29 -13.40 -9.85
N PHE A 209 -4.05 -12.19 -10.32
CA PHE A 209 -4.99 -11.44 -11.17
C PHE A 209 -4.94 -11.83 -12.65
N SER A 210 -3.93 -12.56 -13.09
CA SER A 210 -3.83 -13.08 -14.47
C SER A 210 -4.76 -14.26 -14.75
N LYS A 211 -5.44 -14.76 -13.72
CA LYS A 211 -6.38 -15.90 -13.82
C LYS A 211 -7.76 -15.45 -13.37
N PRO A 212 -8.83 -16.05 -13.90
CA PRO A 212 -10.15 -15.86 -13.33
C PRO A 212 -10.16 -16.32 -11.86
N VAL A 213 -10.47 -15.41 -10.95
CA VAL A 213 -10.48 -15.70 -9.50
C VAL A 213 -11.83 -16.27 -9.08
N CYS A 214 -12.89 -15.96 -9.84
CA CYS A 214 -14.23 -16.43 -9.58
C CYS A 214 -14.72 -17.39 -10.66
N ASP A 215 -15.39 -18.46 -10.24
CA ASP A 215 -16.17 -19.30 -11.15
C ASP A 215 -17.29 -18.43 -11.75
N LYS A 216 -17.49 -18.48 -13.08
CA LYS A 216 -18.55 -17.77 -13.79
C LYS A 216 -19.97 -18.06 -13.26
N ARG A 217 -20.13 -19.13 -12.50
CA ARG A 217 -21.41 -19.54 -11.88
C ARG A 217 -21.59 -19.02 -10.45
N ALA A 218 -20.53 -18.50 -9.84
CA ALA A 218 -20.57 -18.01 -8.46
C ALA A 218 -20.91 -16.52 -8.44
N ILE A 219 -21.72 -16.11 -7.47
CA ILE A 219 -21.92 -14.68 -7.16
C ILE A 219 -20.67 -14.21 -6.46
N CYS A 220 -19.85 -13.43 -7.14
CA CYS A 220 -18.52 -13.05 -6.67
C CYS A 220 -18.39 -11.52 -6.42
N SER A 221 -19.47 -10.82 -6.18
CA SER A 221 -19.48 -9.36 -6.05
C SER A 221 -19.72 -8.94 -4.60
N ASP A 222 -18.82 -9.31 -3.66
CA ASP A 222 -18.86 -8.86 -2.27
C ASP A 222 -18.04 -7.57 -2.11
N ILE A 223 -18.53 -6.49 -2.69
CA ILE A 223 -17.88 -5.17 -2.65
C ILE A 223 -17.88 -4.62 -1.22
N ALA A 224 -19.01 -4.79 -0.50
CA ALA A 224 -19.12 -4.35 0.88
C ALA A 224 -18.08 -5.02 1.80
N GLY A 225 -17.81 -6.31 1.59
CA GLY A 225 -16.75 -7.03 2.31
C GLY A 225 -15.34 -6.51 2.00
N ALA A 226 -15.07 -6.15 0.75
CA ALA A 226 -13.81 -5.55 0.37
C ALA A 226 -13.62 -4.15 1.01
N ILE A 227 -14.69 -3.37 1.09
CA ILE A 227 -14.68 -2.06 1.75
C ILE A 227 -14.50 -2.25 3.28
N TYR A 228 -15.23 -3.18 3.91
CA TYR A 228 -15.06 -3.48 5.33
C TYR A 228 -13.61 -3.81 5.65
N ARG A 229 -12.96 -4.63 4.84
CA ARG A 229 -11.55 -4.97 5.05
C ARG A 229 -10.64 -3.74 4.98
N SER A 230 -10.98 -2.73 4.17
CA SER A 230 -10.19 -1.51 4.06
C SER A 230 -10.24 -0.63 5.32
N THR A 231 -11.25 -0.81 6.21
CA THR A 231 -11.31 -0.10 7.49
C THR A 231 -10.18 -0.49 8.43
N ASN A 232 -9.71 -1.74 8.37
CA ASN A 232 -8.57 -2.20 9.17
C ASN A 232 -7.29 -1.44 8.77
N LEU A 233 -7.08 -1.23 7.47
CA LEU A 233 -5.96 -0.41 6.99
C LEU A 233 -6.07 1.03 7.49
N ALA A 234 -7.27 1.61 7.47
CA ALA A 234 -7.50 2.94 8.01
C ALA A 234 -7.25 3.02 9.53
N ALA A 235 -7.62 1.98 10.29
CA ALA A 235 -7.35 1.90 11.72
C ALA A 235 -5.84 1.82 12.00
N ASP A 236 -5.10 1.03 11.24
CA ASP A 236 -3.64 0.95 11.34
C ASP A 236 -2.97 2.30 11.03
N LEU A 237 -3.47 3.03 10.04
CA LEU A 237 -3.00 4.37 9.70
C LEU A 237 -3.31 5.38 10.81
N ALA A 238 -4.50 5.31 11.42
CA ALA A 238 -4.90 6.18 12.54
C ALA A 238 -4.00 5.97 13.76
N GLY A 239 -3.64 4.73 14.07
CA GLY A 239 -2.71 4.41 15.16
C GLY A 239 -1.32 5.03 14.99
N GLN A 240 -0.97 5.44 13.78
CA GLN A 240 0.33 6.02 13.40
C GLN A 240 0.27 7.54 13.21
N ALA A 241 -0.92 8.12 13.13
CA ALA A 241 -1.12 9.54 12.82
C ALA A 241 -0.77 10.49 13.99
N LYS A 242 -0.22 9.96 15.09
CA LYS A 242 0.08 10.74 16.30
C LYS A 242 1.33 11.61 16.20
N ASP A 243 2.09 11.51 15.12
CA ASP A 243 3.33 12.26 14.98
C ASP A 243 3.08 13.66 14.44
N LYS A 244 3.72 14.64 15.08
CA LYS A 244 3.68 16.03 14.64
C LYS A 244 4.87 16.34 13.73
N VAL A 245 4.60 16.79 12.52
CA VAL A 245 5.62 17.35 11.65
C VAL A 245 5.59 18.87 11.77
N ASN A 246 6.69 19.49 12.20
CA ASN A 246 6.77 20.93 12.48
C ASN A 246 5.70 21.45 13.48
N GLY A 247 5.37 20.67 14.50
CA GLY A 247 4.33 21.02 15.48
C GLY A 247 2.90 20.95 14.96
N LYS A 248 2.68 20.57 13.70
CA LYS A 248 1.37 20.35 13.09
C LYS A 248 1.05 18.87 13.01
N GLU A 249 -0.14 18.50 13.40
CA GLU A 249 -0.65 17.14 13.21
C GLU A 249 -0.77 16.85 11.71
N VAL A 250 -0.16 15.76 11.28
CA VAL A 250 -0.28 15.28 9.91
C VAL A 250 -1.31 14.16 9.91
N LYS A 251 -2.43 14.41 9.26
CA LYS A 251 -3.43 13.36 9.03
C LYS A 251 -2.96 12.48 7.87
N SER A 252 -2.88 11.18 8.13
CA SER A 252 -2.68 10.21 7.07
C SER A 252 -3.82 10.27 6.05
N LYS A 253 -3.48 10.09 4.77
CA LYS A 253 -4.45 10.01 3.68
C LYS A 253 -4.60 8.57 3.25
N LEU A 254 -5.84 8.13 3.07
CA LEU A 254 -6.16 6.83 2.48
C LEU A 254 -6.99 7.06 1.22
N CYS A 255 -6.46 6.66 0.08
CA CYS A 255 -7.23 6.56 -1.15
C CYS A 255 -7.63 5.11 -1.40
N ILE A 256 -8.91 4.86 -1.54
CA ILE A 256 -9.48 3.55 -1.91
C ILE A 256 -10.01 3.67 -3.33
N ALA A 257 -9.38 3.01 -4.28
CA ALA A 257 -9.84 2.95 -5.66
C ALA A 257 -10.47 1.58 -5.93
N ILE A 258 -11.75 1.57 -6.28
CA ILE A 258 -12.50 0.34 -6.57
C ILE A 258 -12.80 0.30 -8.08
N ALA A 259 -12.22 -0.67 -8.76
CA ALA A 259 -12.52 -0.94 -10.16
C ALA A 259 -13.56 -2.07 -10.24
N SER A 260 -14.81 -1.69 -10.44
CA SER A 260 -15.98 -2.58 -10.45
C SER A 260 -17.16 -1.88 -11.15
N ASP A 261 -18.12 -2.67 -11.63
CA ASP A 261 -19.43 -2.15 -12.00
C ASP A 261 -20.25 -1.69 -10.78
N MET A 262 -19.72 -1.91 -9.57
CA MET A 262 -20.31 -1.55 -8.28
C MET A 262 -21.66 -2.21 -7.98
N LEU A 263 -21.98 -3.32 -8.67
CA LEU A 263 -23.18 -4.12 -8.44
C LEU A 263 -22.89 -5.19 -7.35
N ASN A 264 -23.07 -4.82 -6.10
CA ASN A 264 -22.91 -5.76 -4.97
C ASN A 264 -24.10 -6.73 -4.94
N GLU A 265 -23.86 -7.99 -5.20
CA GLU A 265 -24.89 -9.03 -5.24
C GLU A 265 -24.67 -10.12 -4.19
N SER A 266 -23.53 -10.12 -3.51
CA SER A 266 -23.18 -11.18 -2.55
C SER A 266 -23.97 -11.06 -1.24
N PRO A 267 -24.52 -12.17 -0.74
CA PRO A 267 -25.09 -12.22 0.61
C PRO A 267 -23.99 -12.24 1.72
N GLY A 268 -22.70 -12.21 1.37
CA GLY A 268 -21.57 -12.64 2.18
C GLY A 268 -21.36 -11.98 3.54
N MET A 269 -21.82 -10.74 3.76
CA MET A 269 -21.62 -10.07 5.05
C MET A 269 -22.87 -9.93 5.91
N SER A 270 -24.04 -9.95 5.31
CA SER A 270 -25.30 -9.79 6.06
C SER A 270 -26.47 -10.28 5.21
N ALA A 271 -27.40 -10.95 5.85
CA ALA A 271 -28.69 -11.30 5.26
C ALA A 271 -29.57 -10.04 4.97
N SER A 272 -29.04 -8.82 5.15
CA SER A 272 -29.74 -7.58 4.89
C SER A 272 -29.94 -7.38 3.39
N SER A 273 -31.21 -7.25 2.99
CA SER A 273 -31.60 -6.94 1.61
C SER A 273 -30.99 -5.62 1.10
N ASN A 274 -30.60 -4.71 2.00
CA ASN A 274 -30.00 -3.42 1.66
C ASN A 274 -28.56 -3.54 1.12
N LEU A 275 -27.88 -4.68 1.33
CA LEU A 275 -26.54 -4.90 0.76
C LEU A 275 -26.55 -5.19 -0.74
N ASN A 276 -27.67 -5.57 -1.31
CA ASN A 276 -27.79 -5.79 -2.75
C ASN A 276 -27.99 -4.47 -3.50
N SER A 277 -26.88 -3.80 -3.83
CA SER A 277 -26.91 -2.50 -4.52
C SER A 277 -27.58 -2.58 -5.90
N LYS A 278 -27.45 -3.71 -6.61
CA LYS A 278 -28.13 -3.95 -7.88
C LYS A 278 -29.66 -3.94 -7.71
N LYS A 279 -30.16 -4.69 -6.71
CA LYS A 279 -31.59 -4.71 -6.42
C LYS A 279 -32.11 -3.30 -6.09
N ILE A 280 -31.39 -2.57 -5.23
CA ILE A 280 -31.77 -1.21 -4.85
C ILE A 280 -31.78 -0.28 -6.07
N ALA A 281 -30.73 -0.32 -6.92
CA ALA A 281 -30.69 0.49 -8.13
C ALA A 281 -31.86 0.21 -9.07
N MET A 282 -32.34 -1.04 -9.13
CA MET A 282 -33.48 -1.43 -9.98
C MET A 282 -34.85 -1.11 -9.39
N THR A 283 -35.01 -1.06 -8.06
CA THR A 283 -36.32 -1.03 -7.37
C THR A 283 -36.58 0.24 -6.58
N ALA A 284 -35.58 1.07 -6.26
CA ALA A 284 -35.77 2.31 -5.56
C ALA A 284 -36.68 3.27 -6.37
N ALA A 285 -37.63 3.90 -5.67
CA ALA A 285 -38.56 4.84 -6.29
C ALA A 285 -37.94 6.22 -6.49
N THR A 286 -37.06 6.64 -5.57
CA THR A 286 -36.36 7.94 -5.62
C THR A 286 -34.86 7.78 -5.35
N LEU A 287 -34.08 8.79 -5.75
CA LEU A 287 -32.63 8.84 -5.43
C LEU A 287 -32.40 8.87 -3.92
N SER A 288 -33.32 9.52 -3.19
CA SER A 288 -33.28 9.56 -1.71
C SER A 288 -33.46 8.18 -1.10
N ASP A 289 -34.34 7.34 -1.64
CA ASP A 289 -34.54 5.97 -1.16
C ASP A 289 -33.28 5.13 -1.40
N ALA A 290 -32.66 5.26 -2.57
CA ALA A 290 -31.41 4.59 -2.87
C ALA A 290 -30.30 5.05 -1.91
N LYS A 291 -30.17 6.35 -1.65
CA LYS A 291 -29.19 6.91 -0.70
C LYS A 291 -29.40 6.39 0.72
N ASN A 292 -30.66 6.40 1.19
CA ASN A 292 -31.02 5.89 2.52
C ASN A 292 -30.74 4.38 2.66
N ALA A 293 -30.97 3.61 1.59
CA ALA A 293 -30.61 2.18 1.56
C ALA A 293 -29.09 1.99 1.69
N GLY A 294 -28.28 2.81 1.02
CA GLY A 294 -26.83 2.81 1.15
C GLY A 294 -26.36 3.14 2.58
N ILE A 295 -26.97 4.16 3.22
CA ILE A 295 -26.70 4.49 4.61
C ILE A 295 -27.03 3.32 5.54
N ALA A 296 -28.18 2.69 5.35
CA ALA A 296 -28.60 1.54 6.15
C ALA A 296 -27.65 0.34 5.95
N ALA A 297 -27.19 0.12 4.72
CA ALA A 297 -26.25 -0.93 4.38
C ALA A 297 -24.91 -0.75 5.09
N ALA A 298 -24.32 0.44 5.05
CA ALA A 298 -23.06 0.74 5.72
C ALA A 298 -23.15 0.51 7.24
N LYS A 299 -24.25 0.95 7.86
CA LYS A 299 -24.52 0.73 9.29
C LYS A 299 -24.69 -0.75 9.62
N ALA A 300 -25.41 -1.49 8.78
CA ALA A 300 -25.65 -2.93 9.00
C ALA A 300 -24.36 -3.76 8.95
N VAL A 301 -23.40 -3.35 8.11
CA VAL A 301 -22.08 -4.00 8.00
C VAL A 301 -21.12 -3.50 9.08
N GLY A 302 -21.41 -2.38 9.74
CA GLY A 302 -20.52 -1.79 10.73
C GLY A 302 -19.27 -1.15 10.13
N ILE A 303 -19.35 -0.67 8.89
CA ILE A 303 -18.22 0.01 8.23
C ILE A 303 -18.09 1.43 8.78
N ALA A 304 -16.95 1.71 9.40
CA ALA A 304 -16.62 3.04 9.89
C ALA A 304 -15.11 3.32 9.69
N PHE A 305 -14.80 4.35 8.93
CA PHE A 305 -13.44 4.84 8.78
C PHE A 305 -13.09 5.82 9.91
N SER A 306 -11.85 5.71 10.39
CA SER A 306 -11.36 6.61 11.44
C SER A 306 -11.40 8.08 10.98
N PRO A 307 -11.94 9.00 11.79
CA PRO A 307 -11.94 10.43 11.48
C PRO A 307 -10.52 11.05 11.46
N GLU A 308 -9.53 10.36 12.06
CA GLU A 308 -8.13 10.76 12.09
C GLU A 308 -7.45 10.55 10.73
N VAL A 309 -8.02 9.70 9.87
CA VAL A 309 -7.53 9.46 8.51
C VAL A 309 -8.41 10.20 7.50
N SER A 310 -7.77 10.94 6.60
CA SER A 310 -8.49 11.56 5.48
C SER A 310 -8.76 10.51 4.40
N THR A 311 -9.93 9.85 4.46
CA THR A 311 -10.28 8.80 3.51
C THR A 311 -11.01 9.37 2.30
N ARG A 312 -10.57 9.00 1.12
CA ARG A 312 -11.19 9.27 -0.19
C ARG A 312 -11.51 7.95 -0.87
N ALA A 313 -12.71 7.80 -1.40
CA ALA A 313 -13.13 6.66 -2.21
C ALA A 313 -13.29 7.07 -3.67
N VAL A 314 -12.73 6.30 -4.57
CA VAL A 314 -12.80 6.53 -6.02
C VAL A 314 -13.39 5.30 -6.69
N MET A 315 -14.51 5.45 -7.37
CA MET A 315 -15.18 4.39 -8.09
C MET A 315 -14.83 4.46 -9.57
N VAL A 316 -14.42 3.33 -10.15
CA VAL A 316 -14.02 3.21 -11.54
C VAL A 316 -14.89 2.16 -12.22
N GLY A 317 -15.61 2.53 -13.27
CA GLY A 317 -16.44 1.60 -14.05
C GLY A 317 -17.83 1.34 -13.50
N ILE A 318 -18.35 2.24 -12.66
CA ILE A 318 -19.68 2.09 -12.05
C ILE A 318 -20.77 1.93 -13.11
N GLY A 319 -21.62 0.90 -12.93
CA GLY A 319 -22.70 0.58 -13.87
C GLY A 319 -22.25 0.09 -15.24
N SER A 320 -20.92 -0.06 -15.44
CA SER A 320 -20.37 -0.65 -16.67
C SER A 320 -20.32 -2.17 -16.53
N GLY A 321 -20.29 -2.86 -17.65
CA GLY A 321 -20.20 -4.33 -17.65
C GLY A 321 -20.87 -4.93 -18.87
N PRO A 322 -20.94 -6.26 -19.00
CA PRO A 322 -21.58 -6.93 -20.11
C PRO A 322 -23.09 -6.61 -20.24
N ASN A 323 -23.71 -6.30 -19.11
CA ASN A 323 -25.12 -5.88 -19.02
C ASN A 323 -25.20 -4.53 -18.28
N PRO A 324 -24.85 -3.41 -18.94
CA PRO A 324 -24.82 -2.11 -18.29
C PRO A 324 -26.22 -1.72 -17.83
N LEU A 325 -26.29 -1.06 -16.68
CA LEU A 325 -27.54 -0.45 -16.24
C LEU A 325 -27.94 0.69 -17.18
N ALA A 326 -29.25 0.89 -17.37
CA ALA A 326 -29.74 2.09 -18.02
C ALA A 326 -29.24 3.35 -17.31
N LEU A 327 -28.99 4.42 -18.05
CA LEU A 327 -28.38 5.65 -17.51
C LEU A 327 -29.11 6.18 -16.27
N GLU A 328 -30.45 6.13 -16.29
CA GLU A 328 -31.27 6.50 -15.14
C GLU A 328 -30.94 5.65 -13.90
N ARG A 329 -30.82 4.32 -14.06
CA ARG A 329 -30.55 3.39 -12.98
C ARG A 329 -29.11 3.50 -12.44
N ASN A 330 -28.19 3.96 -13.26
CA ASN A 330 -26.83 4.32 -12.79
C ASN A 330 -26.88 5.47 -11.77
N SER A 331 -27.78 6.44 -11.93
CA SER A 331 -27.93 7.51 -10.95
C SER A 331 -28.41 6.99 -9.59
N PHE A 332 -29.28 5.97 -9.57
CA PHE A 332 -29.69 5.31 -8.31
C PHE A 332 -28.53 4.53 -7.67
N LEU A 333 -27.73 3.82 -8.49
CA LEU A 333 -26.55 3.11 -8.01
C LEU A 333 -25.54 4.09 -7.38
N LEU A 334 -25.29 5.21 -8.03
CA LEU A 334 -24.42 6.26 -7.53
C LEU A 334 -24.94 6.81 -6.19
N SER A 335 -26.24 7.11 -6.12
CA SER A 335 -26.87 7.63 -4.93
C SER A 335 -26.77 6.64 -3.75
N TYR A 336 -26.93 5.34 -4.01
CA TYR A 336 -26.72 4.28 -3.04
C TYR A 336 -25.28 4.31 -2.48
N TRP A 337 -24.27 4.31 -3.35
CA TRP A 337 -22.87 4.30 -2.89
C TRP A 337 -22.46 5.61 -2.24
N GLU A 338 -23.01 6.75 -2.66
CA GLU A 338 -22.80 8.02 -1.98
C GLU A 338 -23.32 7.95 -0.52
N GLY A 339 -24.52 7.40 -0.31
CA GLY A 339 -25.08 7.18 1.01
C GLY A 339 -24.22 6.23 1.87
N PHE A 340 -23.77 5.13 1.27
CA PHE A 340 -22.91 4.15 1.89
C PHE A 340 -21.58 4.76 2.36
N TRP A 341 -20.88 5.48 1.49
CA TRP A 341 -19.62 6.12 1.81
C TRP A 341 -19.77 7.22 2.86
N THR A 342 -20.81 8.04 2.75
CA THR A 342 -21.10 9.09 3.73
C THR A 342 -21.29 8.49 5.13
N ALA A 343 -22.11 7.45 5.23
CA ALA A 343 -22.36 6.78 6.52
C ALA A 343 -21.14 6.05 7.07
N SER A 344 -20.22 5.64 6.19
CA SER A 344 -18.94 5.02 6.57
C SER A 344 -17.89 6.02 7.05
N GLY A 345 -18.15 7.33 6.96
CA GLY A 345 -17.19 8.37 7.38
C GLY A 345 -16.14 8.74 6.30
N VAL A 346 -16.34 8.32 5.05
CA VAL A 346 -15.52 8.75 3.92
C VAL A 346 -15.78 10.22 3.63
N LYS A 347 -14.72 11.03 3.52
CA LYS A 347 -14.83 12.48 3.39
C LYS A 347 -15.05 12.94 1.96
N GLN A 348 -14.55 12.18 0.99
CA GLN A 348 -14.63 12.51 -0.41
C GLN A 348 -14.90 11.24 -1.21
N THR A 349 -15.88 11.34 -2.11
CA THR A 349 -16.19 10.29 -3.08
C THR A 349 -16.10 10.87 -4.48
N ASP A 350 -15.41 10.16 -5.36
CA ASP A 350 -15.21 10.57 -6.74
C ASP A 350 -15.48 9.40 -7.69
N GLN A 351 -15.67 9.74 -8.94
CA GLN A 351 -15.67 8.80 -10.05
C GLN A 351 -14.46 9.08 -10.93
N ALA A 352 -13.83 8.03 -11.41
CA ALA A 352 -12.75 8.15 -12.39
C ALA A 352 -13.03 7.26 -13.61
N GLN A 353 -12.59 7.72 -14.77
CA GLN A 353 -12.72 6.95 -16.01
C GLN A 353 -11.73 5.78 -16.06
N SER A 354 -10.65 5.89 -15.33
CA SER A 354 -9.62 4.85 -15.29
C SER A 354 -8.91 4.79 -13.92
N LEU A 355 -8.34 3.64 -13.60
CA LEU A 355 -7.52 3.44 -12.40
C LEU A 355 -6.28 4.34 -12.36
N ASN A 356 -5.77 4.77 -13.52
CA ASN A 356 -4.62 5.68 -13.59
C ASN A 356 -4.92 7.06 -12.98
N GLN A 357 -6.18 7.47 -13.00
CA GLN A 357 -6.65 8.76 -12.47
C GLN A 357 -7.19 8.64 -11.03
N ALA A 358 -7.35 7.43 -10.52
CA ALA A 358 -8.05 7.23 -9.26
C ALA A 358 -7.21 7.75 -8.12
N CYS A 359 -6.19 7.46 -7.67
CA CYS A 359 -5.46 7.95 -6.51
C CYS A 359 -4.27 8.87 -6.90
N SER A 360 -4.50 9.76 -7.85
CA SER A 360 -3.50 10.74 -8.31
C SER A 360 -3.52 12.01 -7.46
#